data_52ba142dd6488183e08910939e43b1c6
#
_entry.id   52ba142dd6488183e08910939e43b1c6
#
_cell.length_a   1.000
_cell.length_b   1.000
_cell.length_c   1.000
_cell.angle_alpha   90.00
_cell.angle_beta   90.00
_cell.angle_gamma   90.00
#
_symmetry.space_group_name_H-M   'P 1'
#
loop_
_entity.id
_entity.type
_entity.pdbx_description
1 polymer ?
#
loop_
_entity_poly.entity_id
_entity_poly.type
_entity_poly.pdbx_seq_one_letter_code
_entity_poly.pdbx_strand_id
1 'polypeptide(L)'
;MKKIIKNISLVLLSLSLLISCKDNGKTNSFNPTKSEKVSPESDAEHQKKLLDKKAQFDAQQVGITENQLLVFDGKVKLTTMIPSDQGLSDTAMKLLEGKLIQMVTANGIGGLGANPRFIIAPVVTILRKDVTSTAPVKYSIKYNVNFYVADILTGSVYGSYGMSFTSIEASEARAFITGFENLKSNDLGFQEFLKKSQEKIIKYYNDNGDKVITEATTLSSQKKYAQALTLLESIPMEADIPYKNAAKISGEIFQKYL
;
A
#
# COMPACT_ATOMS: atom_id res chain seq x y z
N MET A 1 -15.26 -15.62 9.27
CA MET A 1 -15.33 -14.22 8.79
C MET A 1 -14.96 -13.18 9.85
N LYS A 2 -15.58 -13.12 11.03
CA LYS A 2 -15.24 -12.10 12.08
C LYS A 2 -13.77 -12.09 12.53
N LYS A 3 -13.06 -13.23 12.57
CA LYS A 3 -11.63 -13.31 12.93
C LYS A 3 -10.69 -12.76 11.84
N ILE A 4 -11.03 -12.94 10.58
CA ILE A 4 -10.23 -12.48 9.43
C ILE A 4 -10.28 -10.95 9.34
N ILE A 5 -11.47 -10.37 9.51
CA ILE A 5 -11.66 -8.91 9.54
C ILE A 5 -10.90 -8.30 10.73
N LYS A 6 -10.86 -9.00 11.88
CA LYS A 6 -10.14 -8.53 13.07
C LYS A 6 -8.61 -8.51 12.87
N ASN A 7 -8.06 -9.46 12.11
CA ASN A 7 -6.63 -9.50 11.81
C ASN A 7 -6.22 -8.44 10.77
N ILE A 8 -7.04 -8.18 9.76
CA ILE A 8 -6.82 -7.08 8.81
C ILE A 8 -6.93 -5.74 9.56
N SER A 9 -7.90 -5.59 10.45
CA SER A 9 -8.06 -4.39 11.29
C SER A 9 -6.90 -4.19 12.27
N LEU A 10 -6.28 -5.27 12.79
CA LEU A 10 -5.15 -5.18 13.72
C LEU A 10 -3.86 -4.73 13.02
N VAL A 11 -3.64 -5.15 11.77
CA VAL A 11 -2.52 -4.68 10.94
C VAL A 11 -2.70 -3.20 10.58
N LEU A 12 -3.94 -2.76 10.35
CA LEU A 12 -4.26 -1.35 10.11
C LEU A 12 -4.04 -0.47 11.35
N LEU A 13 -4.27 -1.01 12.56
CA LEU A 13 -4.05 -0.28 13.81
C LEU A 13 -2.56 -0.09 14.14
N SER A 14 -1.69 -1.03 13.72
CA SER A 14 -0.24 -0.91 13.93
C SER A 14 0.41 0.14 13.01
N LEU A 15 -0.18 0.39 11.83
CA LEU A 15 0.34 1.41 10.92
C LEU A 15 -0.03 2.84 11.33
N SER A 16 -1.17 3.01 12.03
CA SER A 16 -1.59 4.34 12.53
C SER A 16 -0.79 4.83 13.75
N LEU A 17 -0.07 3.95 14.45
CA LEU A 17 0.73 4.29 15.63
C LEU A 17 2.15 4.81 15.30
N LEU A 18 2.60 4.72 14.05
CA LEU A 18 3.92 5.21 13.64
C LEU A 18 3.95 6.69 13.22
N ILE A 19 2.81 7.40 13.23
CA ILE A 19 2.71 8.84 12.91
C ILE A 19 2.63 9.71 14.18
N SER A 20 2.84 9.16 15.36
CA SER A 20 2.94 9.96 16.58
C SER A 20 4.37 10.47 16.76
N CYS A 21 4.68 11.62 16.17
CA CYS A 21 5.86 12.41 16.50
C CYS A 21 5.83 12.79 18.00
N LYS A 22 6.82 12.33 18.71
CA LYS A 22 7.06 12.61 20.11
C LYS A 22 7.68 14.01 20.20
N ASP A 23 6.87 15.02 20.50
CA ASP A 23 7.36 16.32 20.95
C ASP A 23 7.95 16.20 22.33
N ASN A 24 9.27 16.16 22.41
CA ASN A 24 9.99 16.37 23.66
C ASN A 24 10.26 17.87 23.81
N GLY A 25 9.42 18.54 24.60
CA GLY A 25 9.67 19.90 25.03
C GLY A 25 10.97 20.02 25.86
N LYS A 26 11.90 20.79 25.35
CA LYS A 26 12.93 21.46 26.15
C LYS A 26 12.86 22.95 25.85
N THR A 27 12.31 23.66 26.80
CA THR A 27 12.38 25.13 26.89
C THR A 27 13.83 25.56 27.10
N ASN A 28 14.43 26.19 26.12
CA ASN A 28 15.62 27.00 26.31
C ASN A 28 15.23 28.46 26.06
N SER A 29 15.40 29.26 27.12
CA SER A 29 15.25 30.71 27.09
C SER A 29 16.25 31.35 26.13
N PHE A 30 15.74 32.08 25.14
CA PHE A 30 16.55 32.82 24.19
C PHE A 30 16.48 34.33 24.51
N ASN A 31 17.65 34.90 24.74
CA ASN A 31 17.83 36.33 24.91
C ASN A 31 17.96 37.03 23.55
N PRO A 32 17.26 38.14 23.28
CA PRO A 32 17.30 38.77 21.97
C PRO A 32 18.45 39.78 21.89
N THR A 33 19.45 39.56 21.04
CA THR A 33 20.37 40.61 20.63
C THR A 33 20.80 40.44 19.17
N LYS A 34 20.57 41.52 18.38
CA LYS A 34 21.01 41.86 17.04
C LYS A 34 20.30 41.22 15.85
N SER A 35 19.52 42.06 15.19
CA SER A 35 19.00 41.87 13.84
C SER A 35 20.15 42.02 12.81
N GLU A 36 20.51 40.92 12.16
CA GLU A 36 21.19 40.94 10.86
C GLU A 36 20.14 40.81 9.75
N LYS A 37 20.17 41.80 8.83
CA LYS A 37 19.35 41.78 7.61
C LYS A 37 19.88 40.68 6.68
N VAL A 38 19.17 39.54 6.60
CA VAL A 38 19.43 38.53 5.59
C VAL A 38 18.69 38.92 4.32
N SER A 39 19.35 38.85 3.18
CA SER A 39 18.79 39.20 1.88
C SER A 39 17.84 38.09 1.37
N PRO A 40 16.77 38.45 0.62
CA PRO A 40 15.77 37.47 0.14
C PRO A 40 16.32 36.35 -0.77
N GLU A 41 17.48 36.54 -1.40
CA GLU A 41 18.12 35.56 -2.28
C GLU A 41 18.71 34.36 -1.53
N SER A 42 19.11 34.53 -0.26
CA SER A 42 19.69 33.43 0.52
C SER A 42 18.63 32.41 0.97
N ASP A 43 17.38 32.87 1.16
CA ASP A 43 16.31 32.00 1.63
C ASP A 43 15.79 31.06 0.53
N ALA A 44 15.72 31.52 -0.71
CA ALA A 44 15.31 30.72 -1.87
C ALA A 44 16.33 29.60 -2.19
N GLU A 45 17.62 29.94 -2.09
CA GLU A 45 18.70 28.98 -2.31
C GLU A 45 18.78 27.94 -1.16
N HIS A 46 18.53 28.38 0.07
CA HIS A 46 18.49 27.50 1.23
C HIS A 46 17.27 26.53 1.18
N GLN A 47 16.11 27.05 0.77
CA GLN A 47 14.92 26.21 0.58
C GLN A 47 15.10 25.20 -0.55
N LYS A 48 15.75 25.60 -1.66
CA LYS A 48 16.06 24.68 -2.76
C LYS A 48 16.98 23.55 -2.29
N LYS A 49 18.06 23.87 -1.55
CA LYS A 49 18.98 22.87 -0.97
C LYS A 49 18.30 21.93 0.04
N LEU A 50 17.30 22.42 0.79
CA LEU A 50 16.52 21.59 1.71
C LEU A 50 15.56 20.65 0.95
N LEU A 51 14.93 21.13 -0.12
CA LEU A 51 14.09 20.28 -1.00
C LEU A 51 14.92 19.18 -1.67
N ASP A 52 16.08 19.55 -2.23
CA ASP A 52 16.98 18.60 -2.89
C ASP A 52 17.52 17.54 -1.90
N LYS A 53 17.87 17.95 -0.66
CA LYS A 53 18.27 17.01 0.40
C LYS A 53 17.14 16.10 0.83
N LYS A 54 15.89 16.60 0.91
CA LYS A 54 14.74 15.78 1.26
C LYS A 54 14.44 14.76 0.17
N ALA A 55 14.48 15.19 -1.11
CA ALA A 55 14.30 14.31 -2.26
C ALA A 55 15.38 13.20 -2.31
N GLN A 56 16.65 13.54 -2.03
CA GLN A 56 17.75 12.57 -1.95
C GLN A 56 17.60 11.61 -0.78
N PHE A 57 17.12 12.08 0.38
CA PHE A 57 16.89 11.25 1.57
C PHE A 57 15.74 10.26 1.33
N ASP A 58 14.65 10.73 0.74
CA ASP A 58 13.49 9.88 0.40
C ASP A 58 13.85 8.83 -0.68
N ALA A 59 14.67 9.18 -1.66
CA ALA A 59 15.18 8.27 -2.69
C ALA A 59 16.14 7.20 -2.13
N GLN A 60 16.98 7.54 -1.15
CA GLN A 60 17.90 6.60 -0.51
C GLN A 60 17.20 5.58 0.39
N GLN A 61 16.10 5.95 1.05
CA GLN A 61 15.35 5.01 1.90
C GLN A 61 14.60 3.94 1.11
N VAL A 62 14.24 4.20 -0.13
CA VAL A 62 13.42 3.30 -0.95
C VAL A 62 14.22 2.52 -1.99
N GLY A 63 15.53 2.79 -2.15
CA GLY A 63 16.36 2.14 -3.18
C GLY A 63 15.91 2.42 -4.62
N ILE A 64 15.17 3.52 -4.83
CA ILE A 64 14.66 3.95 -6.13
C ILE A 64 15.65 4.94 -6.72
N THR A 65 16.23 4.61 -7.87
CA THR A 65 17.05 5.55 -8.65
C THR A 65 16.19 6.68 -9.20
N GLU A 66 16.76 7.88 -9.32
CA GLU A 66 16.12 9.15 -9.74
C GLU A 66 15.30 9.05 -11.05
N ASN A 67 15.59 8.06 -11.92
CA ASN A 67 14.84 7.73 -13.13
C ASN A 67 13.56 6.93 -12.91
N GLN A 68 13.24 6.55 -11.66
CA GLN A 68 12.01 5.88 -11.27
C GLN A 68 11.10 6.77 -10.42
N LEU A 69 11.21 8.08 -10.55
CA LEU A 69 10.13 8.95 -10.08
C LEU A 69 8.87 8.45 -10.77
N LEU A 70 8.08 7.70 -10.00
CA LEU A 70 6.85 7.10 -10.48
C LEU A 70 5.98 8.20 -11.04
N VAL A 71 5.92 8.29 -12.36
CA VAL A 71 4.90 9.07 -13.02
C VAL A 71 3.59 8.47 -12.55
N PHE A 72 2.91 9.18 -11.64
CA PHE A 72 1.57 8.81 -11.23
C PHE A 72 0.70 8.85 -12.48
N ASP A 73 0.43 7.68 -13.05
CA ASP A 73 -0.36 7.55 -14.29
C ASP A 73 -1.87 7.66 -14.02
N GLY A 74 -2.25 7.96 -12.79
CA GLY A 74 -3.63 8.15 -12.37
C GLY A 74 -4.49 6.88 -12.37
N LYS A 75 -3.92 5.73 -12.71
CA LYS A 75 -4.66 4.46 -12.80
C LYS A 75 -4.74 3.77 -11.44
N VAL A 76 -5.73 2.92 -11.28
CA VAL A 76 -5.81 2.03 -10.11
C VAL A 76 -4.59 1.12 -10.08
N LYS A 77 -3.80 1.24 -9.04
CA LYS A 77 -2.63 0.39 -8.75
C LYS A 77 -2.82 -0.33 -7.43
N LEU A 78 -2.38 -1.58 -7.40
CA LEU A 78 -2.41 -2.40 -6.19
C LEU A 78 -0.99 -2.59 -5.68
N THR A 79 -0.77 -2.25 -4.41
CA THR A 79 0.47 -2.56 -3.69
C THR A 79 0.32 -3.89 -2.97
N THR A 80 1.31 -4.76 -3.08
CA THR A 80 1.30 -6.04 -2.36
C THR A 80 1.60 -5.82 -0.89
N MET A 81 0.83 -6.47 -0.02
CA MET A 81 1.04 -6.44 1.42
C MET A 81 0.90 -7.86 1.98
N ILE A 82 1.98 -8.40 2.53
CA ILE A 82 1.96 -9.72 3.15
C ILE A 82 1.72 -9.57 4.67
N PRO A 83 0.62 -10.08 5.22
CA PRO A 83 0.42 -10.11 6.66
C PRO A 83 1.50 -10.94 7.35
N SER A 84 2.09 -10.43 8.43
CA SER A 84 3.24 -11.04 9.10
C SER A 84 2.92 -12.32 9.87
N ASP A 85 1.70 -12.45 10.36
CA ASP A 85 1.30 -13.54 11.27
C ASP A 85 0.49 -14.62 10.53
N GLN A 86 1.16 -15.38 9.67
CA GLN A 86 0.53 -16.46 8.89
C GLN A 86 1.04 -17.86 9.25
N GLY A 87 1.93 -17.99 10.23
CA GLY A 87 2.53 -19.27 10.61
C GLY A 87 3.42 -19.88 9.52
N LEU A 88 3.96 -19.06 8.61
CA LEU A 88 4.85 -19.43 7.52
C LEU A 88 6.31 -19.13 7.89
N SER A 89 7.26 -19.87 7.30
CA SER A 89 8.67 -19.49 7.37
C SER A 89 8.95 -18.21 6.56
N ASP A 90 9.99 -17.46 6.94
CA ASP A 90 10.41 -16.24 6.21
C ASP A 90 10.67 -16.50 4.72
N THR A 91 11.26 -17.65 4.39
CA THR A 91 11.49 -18.05 3.00
C THR A 91 10.20 -18.24 2.23
N ALA A 92 9.20 -18.89 2.85
CA ALA A 92 7.88 -19.09 2.23
C ALA A 92 7.13 -17.76 2.06
N MET A 93 7.22 -16.86 3.06
CA MET A 93 6.62 -15.53 2.98
C MET A 93 7.24 -14.69 1.86
N LYS A 94 8.58 -14.64 1.75
CA LYS A 94 9.29 -13.92 0.67
C LYS A 94 8.95 -14.47 -0.71
N LEU A 95 8.82 -15.80 -0.84
CA LEU A 95 8.41 -16.40 -2.10
C LEU A 95 6.98 -16.01 -2.47
N LEU A 96 6.04 -16.08 -1.52
CA LEU A 96 4.64 -15.68 -1.74
C LEU A 96 4.55 -14.21 -2.14
N GLU A 97 5.30 -13.33 -1.48
CA GLU A 97 5.40 -11.90 -1.83
C GLU A 97 5.90 -11.71 -3.26
N GLY A 98 7.05 -12.30 -3.60
CA GLY A 98 7.63 -12.20 -4.93
C GLY A 98 6.70 -12.72 -6.02
N LYS A 99 6.02 -13.85 -5.78
CA LYS A 99 5.02 -14.41 -6.69
C LYS A 99 3.82 -13.46 -6.86
N LEU A 100 3.32 -12.89 -5.77
CA LEU A 100 2.19 -11.97 -5.83
C LEU A 100 2.56 -10.68 -6.58
N ILE A 101 3.73 -10.11 -6.32
CA ILE A 101 4.25 -8.96 -7.08
C ILE A 101 4.29 -9.29 -8.58
N GLN A 102 4.85 -10.45 -8.94
CA GLN A 102 4.92 -10.90 -10.32
C GLN A 102 3.53 -11.05 -10.95
N MET A 103 2.58 -11.67 -10.24
CA MET A 103 1.21 -11.88 -10.72
C MET A 103 0.49 -10.54 -10.96
N VAL A 104 0.59 -9.59 -10.05
CA VAL A 104 -0.08 -8.28 -10.14
C VAL A 104 0.57 -7.42 -11.22
N THR A 105 1.90 -7.41 -11.31
CA THR A 105 2.66 -6.66 -12.32
C THR A 105 2.41 -7.19 -13.72
N ALA A 106 2.39 -8.51 -13.91
CA ALA A 106 2.10 -9.13 -15.21
C ALA A 106 0.68 -8.80 -15.71
N ASN A 107 -0.24 -8.48 -14.81
CA ASN A 107 -1.60 -8.04 -15.14
C ASN A 107 -1.74 -6.50 -15.23
N GLY A 108 -0.65 -5.75 -15.20
CA GLY A 108 -0.61 -4.31 -15.47
C GLY A 108 -1.16 -3.40 -14.38
N ILE A 109 -1.50 -3.96 -13.19
CA ILE A 109 -2.06 -3.19 -12.07
C ILE A 109 -1.16 -3.17 -10.83
N GLY A 110 0.09 -3.65 -10.96
CA GLY A 110 1.09 -3.54 -9.90
C GLY A 110 1.58 -2.11 -9.74
N GLY A 111 1.73 -1.65 -8.51
CA GLY A 111 2.28 -0.35 -8.16
C GLY A 111 3.15 -0.40 -6.92
N LEU A 112 4.22 0.39 -6.95
CA LEU A 112 5.07 0.67 -5.81
C LEU A 112 4.84 2.15 -5.47
N GLY A 113 3.89 2.44 -4.59
CA GLY A 113 3.59 3.81 -4.18
C GLY A 113 4.10 4.11 -2.78
N ALA A 114 4.57 5.32 -2.54
CA ALA A 114 4.93 5.79 -1.21
C ALA A 114 3.72 5.81 -0.25
N ASN A 115 2.50 6.00 -0.80
CA ASN A 115 1.24 6.00 -0.06
C ASN A 115 0.25 5.04 -0.73
N PRO A 116 0.40 3.72 -0.56
CA PRO A 116 -0.50 2.76 -1.15
C PRO A 116 -1.88 2.89 -0.52
N ARG A 117 -2.91 3.21 -1.29
CA ARG A 117 -4.29 3.17 -0.81
C ARG A 117 -4.91 1.80 -1.01
N PHE A 118 -4.76 1.25 -2.21
CA PHE A 118 -5.29 -0.06 -2.53
C PHE A 118 -4.20 -1.10 -2.43
N ILE A 119 -4.48 -2.14 -1.66
CA ILE A 119 -3.57 -3.25 -1.46
C ILE A 119 -4.18 -4.55 -1.97
N ILE A 120 -3.29 -5.47 -2.32
CA ILE A 120 -3.62 -6.88 -2.45
C ILE A 120 -2.86 -7.67 -1.39
N ALA A 121 -3.59 -8.42 -0.57
CA ALA A 121 -3.04 -9.19 0.54
C ALA A 121 -3.44 -10.67 0.43
N PRO A 122 -2.48 -11.62 0.50
CA PRO A 122 -2.75 -13.03 0.60
C PRO A 122 -2.96 -13.43 2.07
N VAL A 123 -3.93 -14.30 2.32
CA VAL A 123 -4.15 -14.94 3.61
C VAL A 123 -4.08 -16.45 3.41
N VAL A 124 -3.10 -17.09 4.06
CA VAL A 124 -2.93 -18.54 4.01
C VAL A 124 -3.71 -19.18 5.15
N THR A 125 -4.56 -20.16 4.80
CA THR A 125 -5.36 -20.92 5.76
C THR A 125 -5.03 -22.40 5.63
N ILE A 126 -4.43 -22.99 6.65
CA ILE A 126 -4.12 -24.42 6.69
C ILE A 126 -5.43 -25.17 6.99
N LEU A 127 -5.82 -26.07 6.09
CA LEU A 127 -7.02 -26.88 6.21
C LEU A 127 -6.73 -28.22 6.88
N ARG A 128 -5.58 -28.82 6.54
CA ARG A 128 -5.16 -30.12 7.07
C ARG A 128 -3.63 -30.24 7.03
N LYS A 129 -3.08 -30.88 8.05
CA LYS A 129 -1.68 -31.20 8.17
C LYS A 129 -1.55 -32.65 8.67
N ASP A 130 -0.93 -33.49 7.88
CA ASP A 130 -0.68 -34.91 8.18
C ASP A 130 0.81 -35.23 8.06
N VAL A 131 1.27 -36.18 8.84
CA VAL A 131 2.62 -36.75 8.74
C VAL A 131 2.46 -38.18 8.21
N THR A 132 3.18 -38.51 7.13
CA THR A 132 3.12 -39.82 6.55
C THR A 132 3.90 -40.84 7.40
N SER A 133 3.44 -42.09 7.42
CA SER A 133 4.16 -43.20 8.09
C SER A 133 5.24 -43.83 7.21
N THR A 134 5.70 -43.14 6.16
CA THR A 134 6.75 -43.57 5.24
C THR A 134 8.16 -43.30 5.79
N ALA A 135 9.15 -44.04 5.31
CA ALA A 135 10.56 -43.78 5.56
C ALA A 135 11.23 -43.33 4.24
N PRO A 136 11.71 -42.07 4.12
CA PRO A 136 11.65 -41.00 5.11
C PRO A 136 10.23 -40.43 5.31
N VAL A 137 10.02 -39.86 6.50
CA VAL A 137 8.76 -39.18 6.86
C VAL A 137 8.53 -37.96 5.95
N LYS A 138 7.27 -37.77 5.51
CA LYS A 138 6.84 -36.63 4.72
C LYS A 138 5.66 -35.91 5.37
N TYR A 139 5.54 -34.62 5.06
CA TYR A 139 4.45 -33.77 5.52
C TYR A 139 3.47 -33.52 4.38
N SER A 140 2.21 -33.93 4.58
CA SER A 140 1.11 -33.63 3.65
C SER A 140 0.33 -32.46 4.20
N ILE A 141 0.35 -31.33 3.47
CA ILE A 141 -0.33 -30.11 3.89
C ILE A 141 -1.34 -29.71 2.82
N LYS A 142 -2.59 -29.54 3.24
CA LYS A 142 -3.66 -28.93 2.44
C LYS A 142 -3.97 -27.56 2.99
N TYR A 143 -3.91 -26.53 2.13
CA TYR A 143 -4.14 -25.15 2.53
C TYR A 143 -4.75 -24.33 1.39
N ASN A 144 -5.38 -23.21 1.75
CA ASN A 144 -5.89 -22.22 0.82
C ASN A 144 -5.03 -20.95 0.91
N VAL A 145 -4.80 -20.32 -0.23
CA VAL A 145 -4.31 -18.93 -0.33
C VAL A 145 -5.46 -18.08 -0.83
N ASN A 146 -5.97 -17.20 0.02
CA ASN A 146 -7.06 -16.28 -0.31
C ASN A 146 -6.48 -14.90 -0.52
N PHE A 147 -6.64 -14.35 -1.71
CA PHE A 147 -6.23 -12.99 -2.06
C PHE A 147 -7.38 -12.02 -1.82
N TYR A 148 -7.09 -10.87 -1.23
CA TYR A 148 -8.06 -9.82 -0.99
C TYR A 148 -7.54 -8.51 -1.57
N VAL A 149 -8.38 -7.79 -2.32
CA VAL A 149 -8.15 -6.40 -2.69
C VAL A 149 -8.91 -5.51 -1.73
N ALA A 150 -8.20 -4.61 -1.05
CA ALA A 150 -8.77 -3.77 -0.01
C ALA A 150 -8.24 -2.33 -0.05
N ASP A 151 -9.02 -1.41 0.49
CA ASP A 151 -8.62 -0.03 0.78
C ASP A 151 -8.11 0.04 2.22
N ILE A 152 -6.86 0.41 2.42
CA ILE A 152 -6.26 0.49 3.76
C ILE A 152 -6.82 1.62 4.62
N LEU A 153 -7.37 2.67 4.01
CA LEU A 153 -7.92 3.81 4.75
C LEU A 153 -9.31 3.51 5.30
N THR A 154 -10.14 2.83 4.50
CA THR A 154 -11.54 2.55 4.89
C THR A 154 -11.75 1.13 5.41
N GLY A 155 -10.78 0.22 5.20
CA GLY A 155 -10.92 -1.21 5.48
C GLY A 155 -11.91 -1.93 4.55
N SER A 156 -12.37 -1.26 3.49
CA SER A 156 -13.30 -1.84 2.52
C SER A 156 -12.63 -2.90 1.65
N VAL A 157 -13.29 -4.05 1.45
CA VAL A 157 -12.81 -5.13 0.59
C VAL A 157 -13.55 -5.09 -0.74
N TYR A 158 -12.83 -4.93 -1.84
CA TYR A 158 -13.39 -4.84 -3.19
C TYR A 158 -13.47 -6.19 -3.90
N GLY A 159 -12.68 -7.16 -3.48
CA GLY A 159 -12.73 -8.50 -4.04
C GLY A 159 -11.96 -9.53 -3.22
N SER A 160 -12.25 -10.80 -3.51
CA SER A 160 -11.50 -11.93 -2.96
C SER A 160 -11.42 -13.06 -3.98
N TYR A 161 -10.30 -13.78 -3.96
CA TYR A 161 -10.08 -14.96 -4.80
C TYR A 161 -9.28 -16.01 -4.02
N GLY A 162 -9.67 -17.27 -4.10
CA GLY A 162 -9.05 -18.35 -3.35
C GLY A 162 -8.48 -19.43 -4.26
N MET A 163 -7.27 -19.89 -3.96
CA MET A 163 -6.62 -21.03 -4.56
C MET A 163 -6.33 -22.07 -3.50
N SER A 164 -6.58 -23.38 -3.83
CA SER A 164 -6.32 -24.51 -2.94
C SER A 164 -5.08 -25.27 -3.38
N PHE A 165 -4.24 -25.61 -2.43
CA PHE A 165 -3.02 -26.38 -2.65
C PHE A 165 -2.99 -27.62 -1.77
N THR A 166 -2.39 -28.69 -2.29
CA THR A 166 -2.03 -29.89 -1.53
C THR A 166 -0.62 -30.26 -1.92
N SER A 167 0.29 -30.30 -0.97
CA SER A 167 1.70 -30.62 -1.19
C SER A 167 2.15 -31.70 -0.20
N ILE A 168 3.05 -32.59 -0.66
CA ILE A 168 3.64 -33.66 0.15
C ILE A 168 5.14 -33.56 0.03
N GLU A 169 5.80 -33.09 1.10
CA GLU A 169 7.23 -32.74 1.09
C GLU A 169 7.97 -33.22 2.34
N ALA A 170 9.30 -33.15 2.30
CA ALA A 170 10.16 -33.55 3.42
C ALA A 170 10.06 -32.63 4.65
N SER A 171 9.49 -31.42 4.49
CA SER A 171 9.23 -30.49 5.59
C SER A 171 8.00 -29.64 5.29
N GLU A 172 7.40 -29.07 6.34
CA GLU A 172 6.28 -28.15 6.22
C GLU A 172 6.62 -26.91 5.38
N ALA A 173 7.80 -26.31 5.62
CA ALA A 173 8.25 -25.14 4.87
C ALA A 173 8.34 -25.42 3.37
N ARG A 174 8.88 -26.59 2.97
CA ARG A 174 8.93 -27.01 1.57
C ARG A 174 7.55 -27.25 0.98
N ALA A 175 6.59 -27.77 1.74
CA ALA A 175 5.23 -27.96 1.25
C ALA A 175 4.56 -26.63 0.86
N PHE A 176 4.76 -25.57 1.62
CA PHE A 176 4.29 -24.23 1.23
C PHE A 176 5.05 -23.67 0.02
N ILE A 177 6.37 -23.81 0.00
CA ILE A 177 7.22 -23.33 -1.11
C ILE A 177 6.75 -23.99 -2.43
N THR A 178 6.63 -25.32 -2.47
CA THR A 178 6.18 -26.07 -3.66
C THR A 178 4.80 -25.60 -4.15
N GLY A 179 3.87 -25.32 -3.24
CA GLY A 179 2.57 -24.78 -3.64
C GLY A 179 2.63 -23.34 -4.17
N PHE A 180 3.42 -22.48 -3.53
CA PHE A 180 3.57 -21.08 -4.00
C PHE A 180 4.31 -20.99 -5.34
N GLU A 181 5.23 -21.90 -5.65
CA GLU A 181 5.87 -22.02 -6.97
C GLU A 181 4.84 -22.25 -8.08
N ASN A 182 3.71 -22.90 -7.77
CA ASN A 182 2.61 -23.15 -8.69
C ASN A 182 1.65 -21.98 -8.90
N LEU A 183 1.82 -20.87 -8.18
CA LEU A 183 1.10 -19.63 -8.45
C LEU A 183 1.49 -19.06 -9.82
N LYS A 184 0.50 -18.81 -10.67
CA LYS A 184 0.71 -18.38 -12.06
C LYS A 184 0.03 -17.05 -12.33
N SER A 185 0.73 -16.14 -13.00
CA SER A 185 0.21 -14.83 -13.40
C SER A 185 -0.89 -14.91 -14.47
N ASN A 186 -0.94 -16.00 -15.24
CA ASN A 186 -1.94 -16.24 -16.29
C ASN A 186 -3.13 -17.08 -15.82
N ASP A 187 -3.34 -17.24 -14.51
CA ASP A 187 -4.56 -17.87 -13.97
C ASP A 187 -5.77 -17.00 -14.30
N LEU A 188 -6.71 -17.54 -15.06
CA LEU A 188 -7.88 -16.80 -15.55
C LEU A 188 -8.78 -16.31 -14.42
N GLY A 189 -8.95 -17.11 -13.36
CA GLY A 189 -9.76 -16.71 -12.21
C GLY A 189 -9.12 -15.56 -11.44
N PHE A 190 -7.79 -15.57 -11.31
CA PHE A 190 -7.04 -14.47 -10.70
C PHE A 190 -7.12 -13.19 -11.55
N GLN A 191 -6.98 -13.30 -12.87
CA GLN A 191 -7.13 -12.15 -13.78
C GLN A 191 -8.52 -11.53 -13.70
N GLU A 192 -9.56 -12.35 -13.72
CA GLU A 192 -10.94 -11.88 -13.58
C GLU A 192 -11.20 -11.23 -12.20
N PHE A 193 -10.65 -11.80 -11.15
CA PHE A 193 -10.69 -11.24 -9.79
C PHE A 193 -10.06 -9.84 -9.75
N LEU A 194 -8.87 -9.66 -10.34
CA LEU A 194 -8.19 -8.37 -10.40
C LEU A 194 -9.03 -7.34 -11.16
N LYS A 195 -9.51 -7.71 -12.35
CA LYS A 195 -10.37 -6.85 -13.18
C LYS A 195 -11.64 -6.41 -12.45
N LYS A 196 -12.37 -7.35 -11.87
CA LYS A 196 -13.60 -7.05 -11.10
C LYS A 196 -13.33 -6.18 -9.87
N SER A 197 -12.19 -6.38 -9.22
CA SER A 197 -11.79 -5.54 -8.08
C SER A 197 -11.51 -4.11 -8.51
N GLN A 198 -10.81 -3.93 -9.63
CA GLN A 198 -10.55 -2.62 -10.23
C GLN A 198 -11.85 -1.91 -10.63
N GLU A 199 -12.76 -2.60 -11.31
CA GLU A 199 -14.08 -2.07 -11.68
C GLU A 199 -14.88 -1.58 -10.46
N LYS A 200 -14.85 -2.32 -9.35
CA LYS A 200 -15.51 -1.92 -8.10
C LYS A 200 -14.86 -0.70 -7.45
N ILE A 201 -13.53 -0.58 -7.51
CA ILE A 201 -12.82 0.61 -7.04
C ILE A 201 -13.25 1.83 -7.86
N ILE A 202 -13.21 1.73 -9.18
CA ILE A 202 -13.62 2.82 -10.08
C ILE A 202 -15.09 3.22 -9.81
N LYS A 203 -15.98 2.22 -9.69
CA LYS A 203 -17.37 2.47 -9.35
C LYS A 203 -17.53 3.21 -8.02
N TYR A 204 -16.78 2.81 -7.00
CA TYR A 204 -16.82 3.49 -5.70
C TYR A 204 -16.49 4.99 -5.84
N TYR A 205 -15.48 5.34 -6.63
CA TYR A 205 -15.15 6.76 -6.83
C TYR A 205 -16.15 7.50 -7.70
N ASN A 206 -16.74 6.85 -8.70
CA ASN A 206 -17.82 7.44 -9.46
C ASN A 206 -19.04 7.76 -8.57
N ASP A 207 -19.35 6.88 -7.62
CA ASP A 207 -20.49 7.03 -6.71
C ASP A 207 -20.21 7.97 -5.52
N ASN A 208 -18.96 8.09 -5.07
CA ASN A 208 -18.58 8.79 -3.84
C ASN A 208 -17.49 9.87 -4.02
N GLY A 209 -17.08 10.17 -5.24
CA GLY A 209 -15.99 11.13 -5.50
C GLY A 209 -16.25 12.50 -4.92
N ASP A 210 -17.46 13.00 -5.01
CA ASP A 210 -17.85 14.31 -4.45
C ASP A 210 -17.68 14.36 -2.92
N LYS A 211 -17.95 13.24 -2.22
CA LYS A 211 -17.73 13.15 -0.76
C LYS A 211 -16.24 13.21 -0.44
N VAL A 212 -15.41 12.48 -1.20
CA VAL A 212 -13.95 12.49 -1.04
C VAL A 212 -13.39 13.89 -1.27
N ILE A 213 -13.86 14.58 -2.30
CA ILE A 213 -13.48 15.95 -2.62
C ILE A 213 -13.90 16.92 -1.50
N THR A 214 -15.10 16.77 -0.98
CA THR A 214 -15.63 17.60 0.13
C THR A 214 -14.78 17.39 1.40
N GLU A 215 -14.41 16.16 1.71
CA GLU A 215 -13.52 15.84 2.84
C GLU A 215 -12.12 16.47 2.66
N ALA A 216 -11.54 16.36 1.47
CA ALA A 216 -10.26 17.01 1.15
C ALA A 216 -10.33 18.53 1.29
N THR A 217 -11.41 19.15 0.82
CA THR A 217 -11.63 20.59 0.98
C THR A 217 -11.73 21.00 2.44
N THR A 218 -12.38 20.18 3.25
CA THR A 218 -12.49 20.38 4.70
C THR A 218 -11.12 20.29 5.37
N LEU A 219 -10.31 19.29 5.01
CA LEU A 219 -8.91 19.17 5.49
C LEU A 219 -8.06 20.39 5.10
N SER A 220 -8.21 20.87 3.88
CA SER A 220 -7.55 22.09 3.41
C SER A 220 -7.95 23.31 4.25
N SER A 221 -9.22 23.47 4.59
CA SER A 221 -9.72 24.56 5.45
C SER A 221 -9.11 24.49 6.85
N GLN A 222 -8.77 23.28 7.33
CA GLN A 222 -8.05 23.04 8.58
C GLN A 222 -6.53 23.20 8.45
N LYS A 223 -6.01 23.67 7.31
CA LYS A 223 -4.58 23.75 6.98
C LYS A 223 -3.84 22.41 6.95
N LYS A 224 -4.55 21.31 6.82
CA LYS A 224 -4.01 19.94 6.67
C LYS A 224 -3.78 19.62 5.19
N TYR A 225 -3.00 20.45 4.53
CA TYR A 225 -2.87 20.43 3.06
C TYR A 225 -2.31 19.11 2.53
N ALA A 226 -1.27 18.54 3.17
CA ALA A 226 -0.70 17.26 2.75
C ALA A 226 -1.73 16.12 2.78
N GLN A 227 -2.55 16.06 3.84
CA GLN A 227 -3.62 15.06 3.94
C GLN A 227 -4.71 15.26 2.89
N ALA A 228 -5.07 16.53 2.62
CA ALA A 228 -6.04 16.87 1.59
C ALA A 228 -5.55 16.43 0.19
N LEU A 229 -4.29 16.72 -0.14
CA LEU A 229 -3.68 16.34 -1.42
C LEU A 229 -3.61 14.81 -1.57
N THR A 230 -3.14 14.10 -0.53
CA THR A 230 -3.11 12.63 -0.54
C THR A 230 -4.49 12.03 -0.79
N LEU A 231 -5.53 12.62 -0.20
CA LEU A 231 -6.91 12.14 -0.38
C LEU A 231 -7.39 12.38 -1.82
N LEU A 232 -7.10 13.52 -2.42
CA LEU A 232 -7.45 13.83 -3.82
C LEU A 232 -6.66 12.97 -4.82
N GLU A 233 -5.38 12.74 -4.58
CA GLU A 233 -4.52 11.86 -5.39
C GLU A 233 -4.99 10.39 -5.38
N SER A 234 -5.76 10.00 -4.39
CA SER A 234 -6.32 8.65 -4.33
C SER A 234 -7.44 8.37 -5.34
N ILE A 235 -8.01 9.42 -5.96
CA ILE A 235 -9.07 9.28 -6.96
C ILE A 235 -8.44 8.85 -8.30
N PRO A 236 -8.77 7.66 -8.83
CA PRO A 236 -8.15 7.16 -10.04
C PRO A 236 -8.66 7.88 -11.30
N MET A 237 -7.79 7.99 -12.30
CA MET A 237 -8.09 8.65 -13.58
C MET A 237 -9.28 8.01 -14.32
N GLU A 238 -9.49 6.72 -14.12
CA GLU A 238 -10.61 5.98 -14.71
C GLU A 238 -11.99 6.43 -14.15
N ALA A 239 -12.00 7.10 -12.99
CA ALA A 239 -13.19 7.80 -12.48
C ALA A 239 -13.23 9.23 -13.03
N ASP A 240 -13.51 9.39 -14.32
CA ASP A 240 -13.28 10.60 -15.15
C ASP A 240 -13.76 11.90 -14.50
N ILE A 241 -15.03 11.99 -14.08
CA ILE A 241 -15.61 13.23 -13.52
C ILE A 241 -14.99 13.54 -12.14
N PRO A 242 -14.98 12.62 -11.15
CA PRO A 242 -14.33 12.87 -9.88
C PRO A 242 -12.84 13.20 -10.02
N TYR A 243 -12.13 12.53 -10.91
CA TYR A 243 -10.70 12.80 -11.13
C TYR A 243 -10.45 14.22 -11.63
N LYS A 244 -11.20 14.69 -12.64
CA LYS A 244 -11.07 16.06 -13.17
C LYS A 244 -11.34 17.13 -12.10
N ASN A 245 -12.37 16.91 -11.28
CA ASN A 245 -12.71 17.79 -10.18
C ASN A 245 -11.61 17.80 -9.10
N ALA A 246 -11.09 16.61 -8.75
CA ALA A 246 -10.00 16.47 -7.79
C ALA A 246 -8.72 17.15 -8.27
N ALA A 247 -8.34 16.99 -9.54
CA ALA A 247 -7.15 17.61 -10.12
C ALA A 247 -7.22 19.15 -10.06
N LYS A 248 -8.39 19.73 -10.34
CA LYS A 248 -8.60 21.18 -10.22
C LYS A 248 -8.40 21.65 -8.76
N ILE A 249 -9.03 20.99 -7.81
CA ILE A 249 -8.97 21.36 -6.38
C ILE A 249 -7.56 21.11 -5.82
N SER A 250 -6.86 20.05 -6.27
CA SER A 250 -5.47 19.80 -5.91
C SER A 250 -4.56 20.98 -6.28
N GLY A 251 -4.73 21.55 -7.48
CA GLY A 251 -3.99 22.74 -7.89
C GLY A 251 -4.24 23.94 -6.99
N GLU A 252 -5.50 24.19 -6.60
CA GLU A 252 -5.87 25.28 -5.69
C GLU A 252 -5.31 25.08 -4.27
N ILE A 253 -5.27 23.83 -3.77
CA ILE A 253 -4.72 23.51 -2.45
C ILE A 253 -3.21 23.62 -2.47
N PHE A 254 -2.56 23.14 -3.53
CA PHE A 254 -1.11 23.19 -3.66
C PHE A 254 -0.57 24.62 -3.62
N GLN A 255 -1.26 25.58 -4.26
CA GLN A 255 -0.91 27.01 -4.19
C GLN A 255 -1.02 27.60 -2.78
N LYS A 256 -1.87 27.03 -1.91
CA LYS A 256 -1.99 27.46 -0.50
C LYS A 256 -0.96 26.80 0.41
N TYR A 257 -0.37 25.71 -0.05
CA TYR A 257 0.63 24.95 0.68
C TYR A 257 2.04 25.51 0.51
N LEU A 258 2.32 26.11 -0.66
CA LEU A 258 3.57 26.82 -0.97
C LEU A 258 3.61 28.20 -0.28
#